data_5d0b816af0f4e0e8dfa0fc304636b69a
#
_entry.id   5d0b816af0f4e0e8dfa0fc304636b69a
#
_cell.length_a   1.000
_cell.length_b   1.000
_cell.length_c   1.000
_cell.angle_alpha   90.00
_cell.angle_beta   90.00
_cell.angle_gamma   90.00
#
_symmetry.space_group_name_H-M   'P 1'
#
loop_
_entity.id
_entity.type
_entity.pdbx_description
1 polymer ?
#
loop_
_entity_poly.entity_id
_entity_poly.type
_entity_poly.pdbx_seq_one_letter_code
_entity_poly.pdbx_strand_id
1 'polypeptide(L)'
;MENKRTTLIALVAVLLTVGALWFTNSAFTPKDATWDDILAEAKNGGYKLINTTELAESYRKNSEDLLLVDTRQEWEYRTGHLKGALNFPMEPTWWSRWSKSSELETFMGPNKDRMVIFY
;
A
#
# COMPACT_ATOMS: atom_id res chain seq x y z
N MET A 1 32.37 33.72 27.36
CA MET A 1 32.49 32.35 26.85
C MET A 1 31.16 31.59 26.77
N GLU A 2 30.25 31.78 27.68
CA GLU A 2 28.92 31.14 27.62
C GLU A 2 28.12 31.47 26.36
N ASN A 3 28.09 32.72 25.93
CA ASN A 3 27.36 33.13 24.72
C ASN A 3 27.79 32.37 23.44
N LYS A 4 29.07 32.11 23.26
CA LYS A 4 29.59 31.42 22.06
C LYS A 4 29.20 29.96 22.03
N ARG A 5 29.17 29.29 23.18
CA ARG A 5 28.71 27.89 23.31
C ARG A 5 27.23 27.78 23.03
N THR A 6 26.43 28.65 23.60
CA THR A 6 24.98 28.66 23.39
C THR A 6 24.62 28.94 21.93
N THR A 7 25.31 29.87 21.30
CA THR A 7 25.14 30.19 19.88
C THR A 7 25.55 29.01 19.00
N LEU A 8 26.62 28.30 19.31
CA LEU A 8 27.07 27.14 18.57
C LEU A 8 26.04 25.97 18.67
N ILE A 9 25.53 25.71 19.87
CA ILE A 9 24.50 24.69 20.09
C ILE A 9 23.23 25.04 19.33
N ALA A 10 22.78 26.27 19.34
CA ALA A 10 21.62 26.72 18.60
C ALA A 10 21.80 26.55 17.08
N LEU A 11 22.96 26.88 16.54
CA LEU A 11 23.26 26.68 15.11
C LEU A 11 23.26 25.21 14.73
N VAL A 12 23.86 24.35 15.55
CA VAL A 12 23.84 22.88 15.30
C VAL A 12 22.41 22.33 15.34
N ALA A 13 21.61 22.77 16.32
CA ALA A 13 20.20 22.36 16.41
C ALA A 13 19.40 22.76 15.17
N VAL A 14 19.56 23.99 14.69
CA VAL A 14 18.91 24.48 13.46
C VAL A 14 19.36 23.67 12.25
N LEU A 15 20.65 23.42 12.09
CA LEU A 15 21.18 22.64 10.97
C LEU A 15 20.64 21.19 10.98
N LEU A 16 20.56 20.56 12.14
CA LEU A 16 19.98 19.22 12.28
C LEU A 16 18.49 19.20 11.94
N THR A 17 17.74 20.20 12.40
CA THR A 17 16.30 20.31 12.10
C THR A 17 16.06 20.53 10.61
N VAL A 18 16.80 21.46 9.99
CA VAL A 18 16.69 21.73 8.55
C VAL A 18 17.10 20.49 7.74
N GLY A 19 18.20 19.84 8.14
CA GLY A 19 18.66 18.60 7.49
C GLY A 19 17.64 17.46 7.60
N ALA A 20 17.02 17.29 8.76
CA ALA A 20 15.98 16.30 8.97
C ALA A 20 14.72 16.60 8.13
N LEU A 21 14.29 17.87 8.11
CA LEU A 21 13.14 18.29 7.28
C LEU A 21 13.42 18.10 5.78
N TRP A 22 14.63 18.44 5.33
CA TRP A 22 15.01 18.27 3.93
C TRP A 22 15.05 16.77 3.56
N PHE A 23 15.63 15.94 4.42
CA PHE A 23 15.67 14.49 4.22
C PHE A 23 14.29 13.88 4.18
N THR A 24 13.40 14.22 5.11
CA THR A 24 12.01 13.71 5.12
C THR A 24 11.23 14.20 3.91
N ASN A 25 11.37 15.45 3.53
CA ASN A 25 10.71 16.00 2.34
C ASN A 25 11.19 15.33 1.04
N SER A 26 12.49 15.06 0.93
CA SER A 26 13.05 14.35 -0.23
C SER A 26 12.63 12.87 -0.30
N ALA A 27 12.45 12.24 0.86
CA ALA A 27 12.02 10.83 0.93
C ALA A 27 10.53 10.65 0.59
N PHE A 28 9.74 11.70 0.72
CA PHE A 28 8.28 11.67 0.50
C PHE A 28 7.83 12.34 -0.79
N THR A 29 8.73 12.65 -1.72
CA THR A 29 8.28 13.07 -3.06
C THR A 29 7.72 11.83 -3.75
N PRO A 30 6.40 11.72 -3.96
CA PRO A 30 5.83 10.58 -4.66
C PRO A 30 6.38 10.58 -6.08
N LYS A 31 7.18 9.59 -6.43
CA LYS A 31 7.52 9.34 -7.84
C LYS A 31 6.28 8.75 -8.48
N ASP A 32 5.80 9.36 -9.54
CA ASP A 32 4.72 8.77 -10.32
C ASP A 32 5.17 7.39 -10.79
N ALA A 33 4.41 6.36 -10.37
CA ALA A 33 4.70 4.99 -10.77
C ALA A 33 4.47 4.83 -12.27
N THR A 34 5.47 4.35 -12.97
CA THR A 34 5.33 4.00 -14.37
C THR A 34 4.73 2.60 -14.53
N TRP A 35 4.22 2.28 -15.72
CA TRP A 35 3.72 0.94 -16.00
C TRP A 35 4.80 -0.14 -15.81
N ASP A 36 6.04 0.18 -16.15
CA ASP A 36 7.18 -0.72 -15.97
C ASP A 36 7.48 -0.98 -14.49
N ASP A 37 7.32 0.02 -13.62
CA ASP A 37 7.46 -0.14 -12.17
C ASP A 37 6.39 -1.12 -11.62
N ILE A 38 5.15 -1.02 -12.11
CA ILE A 38 4.03 -1.91 -11.72
C ILE A 38 4.30 -3.36 -12.18
N LEU A 39 4.78 -3.54 -13.41
CA LEU A 39 5.14 -4.86 -13.94
C LEU A 39 6.30 -5.49 -13.16
N ALA A 40 7.31 -4.69 -12.82
CA ALA A 40 8.44 -5.15 -12.01
C ALA A 40 8.02 -5.55 -10.61
N GLU A 41 7.13 -4.78 -9.98
CA GLU A 41 6.58 -5.08 -8.66
C GLU A 41 5.77 -6.38 -8.69
N ALA A 42 4.90 -6.56 -9.68
CA ALA A 42 4.10 -7.78 -9.85
C ALA A 42 4.99 -9.02 -9.99
N LYS A 43 6.04 -8.92 -10.81
CA LYS A 43 7.02 -10.00 -11.00
C LYS A 43 7.77 -10.34 -9.71
N ASN A 44 8.22 -9.32 -8.99
CA ASN A 44 8.94 -9.50 -7.73
C ASN A 44 8.02 -10.03 -6.61
N GLY A 45 6.77 -9.59 -6.58
CA GLY A 45 5.75 -10.02 -5.63
C GLY A 45 5.14 -11.39 -5.93
N GLY A 46 5.39 -11.95 -7.11
CA GLY A 46 4.86 -13.25 -7.52
C GLY A 46 3.35 -13.25 -7.78
N TYR A 47 2.75 -12.11 -8.10
CA TYR A 47 1.33 -11.99 -8.44
C TYR A 47 1.12 -11.60 -9.91
N LYS A 48 -0.04 -11.97 -10.45
CA LYS A 48 -0.42 -11.67 -11.82
C LYS A 48 -1.28 -10.39 -11.87
N LEU A 49 -0.94 -9.50 -12.80
CA LEU A 49 -1.83 -8.40 -13.17
C LEU A 49 -2.90 -8.92 -14.14
N ILE A 50 -4.14 -8.54 -13.89
CA ILE A 50 -5.27 -8.87 -14.78
C ILE A 50 -5.97 -7.59 -15.21
N ASN A 51 -6.58 -7.63 -16.38
CA ASN A 51 -7.41 -6.53 -16.88
C ASN A 51 -8.89 -6.77 -16.53
N THR A 52 -9.73 -5.79 -16.83
CA THR A 52 -11.17 -5.83 -16.56
C THR A 52 -11.89 -6.96 -17.29
N THR A 53 -11.42 -7.37 -18.46
CA THR A 53 -12.00 -8.48 -19.22
C THR A 53 -11.69 -9.82 -18.54
N GLU A 54 -10.45 -10.03 -18.13
CA GLU A 54 -10.02 -11.21 -17.38
C GLU A 54 -10.74 -11.30 -16.03
N LEU A 55 -10.93 -10.17 -15.35
CA LEU A 55 -11.72 -10.10 -14.13
C LEU A 55 -13.17 -10.53 -14.37
N ALA A 56 -13.82 -10.00 -15.41
CA ALA A 56 -15.20 -10.36 -15.75
C ALA A 56 -15.35 -11.84 -16.12
N GLU A 57 -14.35 -12.42 -16.77
CA GLU A 57 -14.33 -13.86 -17.06
C GLU A 57 -14.18 -14.70 -15.79
N SER A 58 -13.27 -14.32 -14.91
CA SER A 58 -13.07 -14.99 -13.61
C SER A 58 -14.34 -14.95 -12.77
N TYR A 59 -15.01 -13.80 -12.77
CA TYR A 59 -16.26 -13.60 -12.06
C TYR A 59 -17.38 -14.50 -12.58
N ARG A 60 -17.46 -14.72 -13.91
CA ARG A 60 -18.46 -15.59 -14.52
C ARG A 60 -18.19 -17.10 -14.32
N LYS A 61 -16.89 -17.46 -14.33
CA LYS A 61 -16.50 -18.89 -14.28
C LYS A 61 -16.43 -19.46 -12.86
N ASN A 62 -16.00 -18.66 -11.89
CA ASN A 62 -15.65 -19.15 -10.56
C ASN A 62 -16.17 -18.24 -9.44
N SER A 63 -17.41 -17.79 -9.52
CA SER A 63 -17.96 -16.84 -8.53
C SER A 63 -17.94 -17.35 -7.08
N GLU A 64 -17.97 -18.65 -6.86
CA GLU A 64 -17.97 -19.26 -5.51
C GLU A 64 -16.56 -19.38 -4.93
N ASP A 65 -15.54 -19.59 -5.78
CA ASP A 65 -14.14 -19.72 -5.36
C ASP A 65 -13.34 -18.42 -5.50
N LEU A 66 -13.98 -17.35 -5.94
CA LEU A 66 -13.36 -16.05 -6.13
C LEU A 66 -13.53 -15.18 -4.90
N LEU A 67 -12.42 -14.70 -4.33
CA LEU A 67 -12.41 -13.65 -3.32
C LEU A 67 -11.99 -12.34 -3.96
N LEU A 68 -12.92 -11.40 -4.06
CA LEU A 68 -12.61 -10.01 -4.44
C LEU A 68 -12.34 -9.17 -3.21
N VAL A 69 -11.21 -8.50 -3.19
CA VAL A 69 -10.79 -7.64 -2.08
C VAL A 69 -10.60 -6.21 -2.57
N ASP A 70 -11.45 -5.33 -2.05
CA ASP A 70 -11.30 -3.89 -2.26
C ASP A 70 -10.32 -3.31 -1.23
N THR A 71 -9.19 -2.82 -1.69
CA THR A 71 -8.12 -2.29 -0.83
C THR A 71 -8.25 -0.80 -0.54
N ARG A 72 -9.25 -0.14 -1.10
CA ARG A 72 -9.51 1.28 -0.90
C ARG A 72 -10.02 1.55 0.53
N GLN A 73 -10.05 2.81 0.89
CA GLN A 73 -10.57 3.25 2.19
C GLN A 73 -12.06 2.90 2.34
N GLU A 74 -12.51 2.68 3.58
CA GLU A 74 -13.89 2.27 3.87
C GLU A 74 -14.94 3.22 3.27
N TRP A 75 -14.68 4.52 3.26
CA TRP A 75 -15.61 5.49 2.70
C TRP A 75 -15.72 5.37 1.16
N GLU A 76 -14.64 5.02 0.46
CA GLU A 76 -14.65 4.75 -0.98
C GLU A 76 -15.42 3.47 -1.30
N TYR A 77 -15.19 2.42 -0.52
CA TYR A 77 -15.94 1.17 -0.61
C TYR A 77 -17.46 1.39 -0.44
N ARG A 78 -17.86 2.22 0.52
CA ARG A 78 -19.27 2.55 0.75
C ARG A 78 -19.91 3.33 -0.38
N THR A 79 -19.16 4.14 -1.10
CA THR A 79 -19.69 4.91 -2.25
C THR A 79 -19.96 4.04 -3.46
N GLY A 80 -19.32 2.88 -3.58
CA GLY A 80 -19.54 1.90 -4.63
C GLY A 80 -18.38 0.92 -4.74
N HIS A 81 -18.68 -0.36 -4.85
CA HIS A 81 -17.71 -1.44 -4.98
C HIS A 81 -18.25 -2.55 -5.90
N LEU A 82 -17.38 -3.45 -6.32
CA LEU A 82 -17.77 -4.61 -7.11
C LEU A 82 -18.65 -5.54 -6.26
N LYS A 83 -19.74 -6.04 -6.84
CA LYS A 83 -20.67 -6.91 -6.13
C LYS A 83 -19.95 -8.15 -5.58
N GLY A 84 -20.09 -8.38 -4.28
CA GLY A 84 -19.45 -9.50 -3.58
C GLY A 84 -18.02 -9.24 -3.13
N ALA A 85 -17.46 -8.05 -3.41
CA ALA A 85 -16.16 -7.68 -2.88
C ALA A 85 -16.23 -7.39 -1.39
N LEU A 86 -15.17 -7.76 -0.67
CA LEU A 86 -14.98 -7.44 0.73
C LEU A 86 -13.95 -6.31 0.86
N ASN A 87 -14.17 -5.41 1.80
CA ASN A 87 -13.25 -4.30 2.02
C ASN A 87 -12.14 -4.70 3.00
N PHE A 88 -10.91 -4.52 2.58
CA PHE A 88 -9.73 -4.63 3.42
C PHE A 88 -8.81 -3.44 3.13
N PRO A 89 -9.01 -2.29 3.79
CA PRO A 89 -8.25 -1.07 3.52
C PRO A 89 -6.75 -1.29 3.73
N MET A 90 -5.96 -0.96 2.72
CA MET A 90 -4.51 -1.05 2.76
C MET A 90 -3.90 0.30 2.39
N GLU A 91 -3.09 0.84 3.28
CA GLU A 91 -2.28 2.00 2.96
C GLU A 91 -0.98 1.56 2.28
N PRO A 92 -0.47 2.30 1.28
CA PRO A 92 0.75 1.94 0.55
C PRO A 92 2.02 2.24 1.35
N THR A 93 2.03 1.91 2.65
CA THR A 93 3.16 2.10 3.55
C THR A 93 3.75 0.75 3.96
N TRP A 94 5.09 0.70 4.14
CA TRP A 94 5.76 -0.50 4.62
C TRP A 94 5.26 -0.94 6.02
N TRP A 95 4.89 0.03 6.86
CA TRP A 95 4.33 -0.20 8.19
C TRP A 95 2.98 -0.90 8.11
N SER A 96 2.10 -0.46 7.22
CA SER A 96 0.80 -1.07 6.99
C SER A 96 0.94 -2.51 6.48
N ARG A 97 1.86 -2.76 5.55
CA ARG A 97 2.15 -4.12 5.06
C ARG A 97 2.58 -5.06 6.18
N TRP A 98 3.45 -4.59 7.05
CA TRP A 98 3.96 -5.40 8.15
C TRP A 98 2.92 -5.62 9.25
N SER A 99 2.21 -4.58 9.67
CA SER A 99 1.24 -4.65 10.76
C SER A 99 -0.03 -5.41 10.39
N LYS A 100 -0.44 -5.38 9.11
CA LYS A 100 -1.68 -6.01 8.63
C LYS A 100 -1.49 -7.40 8.03
N SER A 101 -0.27 -7.94 7.97
CA SER A 101 -0.02 -9.23 7.33
C SER A 101 -0.79 -10.39 7.99
N SER A 102 -0.83 -10.45 9.31
CA SER A 102 -1.56 -11.49 10.05
C SER A 102 -3.08 -11.29 9.97
N GLU A 103 -3.55 -10.04 9.95
CA GLU A 103 -4.97 -9.72 9.76
C GLU A 103 -5.43 -10.12 8.35
N LEU A 104 -4.62 -9.85 7.35
CA LEU A 104 -4.89 -10.25 5.96
C LEU A 104 -4.94 -11.77 5.81
N GLU A 105 -4.02 -12.49 6.44
CA GLU A 105 -4.03 -13.95 6.41
C GLU A 105 -5.32 -14.53 7.03
N THR A 106 -5.75 -13.98 8.15
CA THR A 106 -7.01 -14.35 8.81
C THR A 106 -8.22 -14.00 7.94
N PHE A 107 -8.20 -12.81 7.31
CA PHE A 107 -9.25 -12.34 6.42
C PHE A 107 -9.40 -13.21 5.18
N MET A 108 -8.29 -13.65 4.57
CA MET A 108 -8.31 -14.55 3.43
C MET A 108 -8.82 -15.97 3.75
N GLY A 109 -8.73 -16.37 5.01
CA GLY A 109 -9.18 -17.67 5.50
C GLY A 109 -8.22 -18.83 5.17
N PRO A 110 -8.59 -20.07 5.52
CA PRO A 110 -7.71 -21.23 5.45
C PRO A 110 -7.56 -21.83 4.04
N ASN A 111 -8.46 -21.49 3.11
CA ASN A 111 -8.41 -22.04 1.75
C ASN A 111 -7.32 -21.35 0.92
N LYS A 112 -6.16 -22.00 0.78
CA LYS A 112 -4.99 -21.47 0.04
C LYS A 112 -5.12 -21.62 -1.50
N ASP A 113 -6.05 -22.44 -1.98
CA ASP A 113 -6.27 -22.67 -3.41
C ASP A 113 -7.26 -21.68 -4.02
N ARG A 114 -7.89 -20.87 -3.19
CA ARG A 114 -8.85 -19.85 -3.61
C ARG A 114 -8.18 -18.76 -4.44
N MET A 115 -8.81 -18.38 -5.55
CA MET A 115 -8.38 -17.22 -6.32
C MET A 115 -8.72 -15.94 -5.56
N VAL A 116 -7.71 -15.13 -5.27
CA VAL A 116 -7.85 -13.84 -4.59
C VAL A 116 -7.47 -12.73 -5.57
N ILE A 117 -8.36 -11.76 -5.75
CA ILE A 117 -8.13 -10.60 -6.62
C ILE A 117 -8.28 -9.34 -5.77
N PHE A 118 -7.21 -8.54 -5.73
CA PHE A 118 -7.17 -7.24 -5.08
C PHE A 118 -7.37 -6.12 -6.12
N TYR A 119 -8.10 -5.06 -5.75
CA TYR A 119 -8.29 -3.86 -6.57
C TYR A 119 -8.45 -2.61 -5.72
#